data_caae22460ba8009ddf13e3a5cc8e6799
#
_entry.id   caae22460ba8009ddf13e3a5cc8e6799
#
_cell.length_a   1.000
_cell.length_b   1.000
_cell.length_c   1.000
_cell.angle_alpha   90.00
_cell.angle_beta   90.00
_cell.angle_gamma   90.00
#
_symmetry.space_group_name_H-M   'P 1'
#
loop_
_entity.id
_entity.type
_entity.pdbx_description
1 polymer ?
#
loop_
_entity_poly.entity_id
_entity_poly.type
_entity_poly.pdbx_seq_one_letter_code
_entity_poly.pdbx_strand_id
1 'polypeptide(L)'
;STYAKSISTYSINIDKIEIAGEGSLLKLIEERKIKLRKKGIFDEKYKKPLPYLPNKIGVITSSTGSVIHDILNRIKDRFPVKIDIWPVSVQGINSAQDICKALDGFSKFEDFERPDVIIIARGGGSVEDLMPFNDEELAIKVFEFSIPIISAIGHETDTTIIDFCSDLRVSTPTAAAEKAVPMRTELIQLILNFN
;
A
#
# COMPACT_ATOMS: atom_id res chain seq x y z
N SER A 1 5.76 -1.20 -72.88
CA SER A 1 4.62 -1.44 -72.00
C SER A 1 5.11 -1.70 -70.57
N THR A 2 4.91 -0.71 -69.70
CA THR A 2 5.29 -0.74 -68.29
C THR A 2 4.12 -1.28 -67.51
N TYR A 3 4.25 -2.48 -66.98
CA TYR A 3 3.27 -3.03 -66.01
C TYR A 3 3.49 -2.36 -64.68
N ALA A 4 2.55 -1.51 -64.25
CA ALA A 4 2.48 -1.02 -62.87
C ALA A 4 2.03 -2.21 -61.98
N LYS A 5 2.96 -2.63 -61.05
CA LYS A 5 2.62 -3.53 -59.98
C LYS A 5 1.70 -2.79 -59.01
N SER A 6 0.43 -3.17 -58.95
CA SER A 6 -0.47 -2.71 -57.91
C SER A 6 -0.04 -3.36 -56.59
N ILE A 7 0.45 -2.54 -55.67
CA ILE A 7 0.73 -2.96 -54.29
C ILE A 7 -0.61 -2.95 -53.57
N SER A 8 -1.10 -4.12 -53.19
CA SER A 8 -2.28 -4.22 -52.32
C SER A 8 -1.85 -3.88 -50.89
N THR A 9 -2.32 -2.76 -50.38
CA THR A 9 -2.08 -2.34 -48.99
C THR A 9 -3.28 -2.81 -48.16
N TYR A 10 -3.03 -3.66 -47.18
CA TYR A 10 -4.04 -4.03 -46.16
C TYR A 10 -3.85 -3.10 -44.97
N SER A 11 -4.93 -2.49 -44.52
CA SER A 11 -4.98 -1.72 -43.25
C SER A 11 -5.90 -2.43 -42.29
N ILE A 12 -5.44 -2.56 -41.02
CA ILE A 12 -6.24 -3.05 -39.92
C ILE A 12 -6.66 -1.84 -39.12
N ASN A 13 -7.97 -1.58 -39.08
CA ASN A 13 -8.53 -0.57 -38.19
C ASN A 13 -8.77 -1.23 -36.84
N ILE A 14 -8.12 -0.70 -35.79
CA ILE A 14 -8.29 -1.16 -34.42
C ILE A 14 -9.22 -0.16 -33.73
N ASP A 15 -10.48 -0.58 -33.52
CA ASP A 15 -11.49 0.27 -32.87
C ASP A 15 -11.36 0.23 -31.32
N LYS A 16 -10.83 -0.86 -30.79
CA LYS A 16 -10.62 -1.04 -29.35
C LYS A 16 -9.48 -2.00 -29.08
N ILE A 17 -8.62 -1.65 -28.13
CA ILE A 17 -7.61 -2.54 -27.58
C ILE A 17 -8.00 -2.81 -26.14
N GLU A 18 -8.33 -4.05 -25.81
CA GLU A 18 -8.48 -4.51 -24.43
C GLU A 18 -7.27 -5.36 -24.07
N ILE A 19 -6.67 -5.12 -22.88
CA ILE A 19 -5.64 -5.98 -22.36
C ILE A 19 -6.30 -7.32 -22.01
N ALA A 20 -5.91 -8.37 -22.71
CA ALA A 20 -6.46 -9.71 -22.49
C ALA A 20 -6.12 -10.15 -21.05
N GLY A 21 -7.16 -10.30 -20.21
CA GLY A 21 -7.01 -10.73 -18.82
C GLY A 21 -7.42 -9.71 -17.77
N GLU A 22 -7.40 -8.39 -18.05
CA GLU A 22 -7.76 -7.37 -17.06
C GLU A 22 -9.18 -7.55 -16.51
N GLY A 23 -10.16 -7.82 -17.37
CA GLY A 23 -11.52 -8.10 -16.95
C GLY A 23 -11.65 -9.34 -16.05
N SER A 24 -10.83 -10.36 -16.26
CA SER A 24 -10.81 -11.55 -15.40
C SER A 24 -10.19 -11.27 -14.05
N LEU A 25 -9.15 -10.42 -13.99
CA LEU A 25 -8.52 -9.98 -12.74
C LEU A 25 -9.49 -9.13 -11.92
N LEU A 26 -10.17 -8.17 -12.52
CA LEU A 26 -11.17 -7.33 -11.85
C LEU A 26 -12.31 -8.18 -11.27
N LYS A 27 -12.78 -9.17 -12.01
CA LYS A 27 -13.79 -10.12 -11.52
C LYS A 27 -13.28 -10.90 -10.31
N LEU A 28 -12.07 -11.41 -10.36
CA LEU A 28 -11.44 -12.13 -9.24
C LEU A 28 -11.31 -11.25 -8.00
N ILE A 29 -10.88 -9.98 -8.16
CA ILE A 29 -10.80 -9.01 -7.07
C ILE A 29 -12.18 -8.81 -6.43
N GLU A 30 -13.22 -8.63 -7.25
CA GLU A 30 -14.58 -8.42 -6.72
C GLU A 30 -15.13 -9.66 -6.00
N GLU A 31 -14.89 -10.86 -6.50
CA GLU A 31 -15.24 -12.12 -5.83
C GLU A 31 -14.55 -12.22 -4.45
N ARG A 32 -13.25 -11.90 -4.37
CA ARG A 32 -12.50 -11.85 -3.10
C ARG A 32 -13.06 -10.81 -2.14
N LYS A 33 -13.36 -9.59 -2.63
CA LYS A 33 -13.97 -8.52 -1.82
C LYS A 33 -15.30 -8.96 -1.22
N ILE A 34 -16.19 -9.56 -2.02
CA ILE A 34 -17.48 -10.06 -1.53
C ILE A 34 -17.28 -11.11 -0.45
N LYS A 35 -16.35 -12.05 -0.66
CA LYS A 35 -16.03 -13.11 0.30
C LYS A 35 -15.53 -12.54 1.63
N LEU A 36 -14.57 -11.61 1.59
CA LEU A 36 -13.96 -11.01 2.78
C LEU A 36 -14.94 -10.08 3.52
N ARG A 37 -15.78 -9.34 2.77
CA ARG A 37 -16.84 -8.52 3.36
C ARG A 37 -17.86 -9.36 4.14
N LYS A 38 -18.25 -10.54 3.61
CA LYS A 38 -19.14 -11.47 4.34
C LYS A 38 -18.53 -11.99 5.64
N LYS A 39 -17.20 -12.03 5.75
CA LYS A 39 -16.48 -12.38 6.98
C LYS A 39 -16.36 -11.19 7.96
N GLY A 40 -16.84 -10.00 7.61
CA GLY A 40 -16.78 -8.79 8.43
C GLY A 40 -15.39 -8.15 8.53
N ILE A 41 -14.42 -8.55 7.69
CA ILE A 41 -13.02 -8.10 7.76
C ILE A 41 -12.88 -6.59 7.45
N PHE A 42 -13.87 -6.00 6.76
CA PHE A 42 -13.86 -4.58 6.38
C PHE A 42 -14.61 -3.67 7.36
N ASP A 43 -15.13 -4.22 8.46
CA ASP A 43 -15.94 -3.44 9.39
C ASP A 43 -15.07 -2.41 10.15
N GLU A 44 -15.50 -1.16 10.15
CA GLU A 44 -14.82 -0.04 10.83
C GLU A 44 -14.59 -0.27 12.33
N LYS A 45 -15.45 -1.06 12.99
CA LYS A 45 -15.35 -1.36 14.42
C LYS A 45 -14.07 -2.11 14.82
N TYR A 46 -13.38 -2.74 13.87
CA TYR A 46 -12.15 -3.47 14.11
C TYR A 46 -10.89 -2.64 13.83
N LYS A 47 -11.03 -1.45 13.25
CA LYS A 47 -9.91 -0.58 12.96
C LYS A 47 -9.32 0.00 14.22
N LYS A 48 -8.00 -0.13 14.34
CA LYS A 48 -7.23 0.35 15.47
C LYS A 48 -6.90 1.84 15.29
N PRO A 49 -6.99 2.65 16.35
CA PRO A 49 -6.53 4.04 16.29
C PRO A 49 -5.01 4.09 16.08
N LEU A 50 -4.57 5.04 15.26
CA LEU A 50 -3.14 5.32 15.12
C LEU A 50 -2.60 5.99 16.39
N PRO A 51 -1.36 5.68 16.80
CA PRO A 51 -0.70 6.38 17.90
C PRO A 51 -0.47 7.84 17.50
N TYR A 52 -0.78 8.77 18.41
CA TYR A 52 -0.56 10.20 18.16
C TYR A 52 0.93 10.54 18.05
N LEU A 53 1.76 9.91 18.88
CA LEU A 53 3.20 10.12 18.95
C LEU A 53 3.92 8.77 18.99
N PRO A 54 4.18 8.14 17.83
CA PRO A 54 4.89 6.87 17.80
C PRO A 54 6.36 7.05 18.17
N ASN A 55 6.95 6.07 18.85
CA ASN A 55 8.39 5.99 19.09
C ASN A 55 9.13 5.37 17.92
N LYS A 56 8.47 4.45 17.22
CA LYS A 56 9.03 3.71 16.10
C LYS A 56 7.98 3.40 15.03
N ILE A 57 8.36 3.52 13.78
CA ILE A 57 7.54 3.19 12.61
C ILE A 57 8.18 2.04 11.85
N GLY A 58 7.40 1.02 11.52
CA GLY A 58 7.79 -0.02 10.58
C GLY A 58 7.38 0.38 9.16
N VAL A 59 8.23 0.16 8.18
CA VAL A 59 7.93 0.43 6.77
C VAL A 59 8.18 -0.82 5.94
N ILE A 60 7.15 -1.31 5.27
CA ILE A 60 7.20 -2.44 4.34
C ILE A 60 7.07 -1.88 2.94
N THR A 61 8.14 -1.88 2.17
CA THR A 61 8.20 -1.36 0.80
C THR A 61 9.44 -1.86 0.08
N SER A 62 9.60 -1.50 -1.19
CA SER A 62 10.82 -1.77 -1.96
C SER A 62 11.99 -0.93 -1.45
N SER A 63 13.19 -1.53 -1.38
CA SER A 63 14.42 -0.83 -0.94
C SER A 63 14.94 0.20 -1.96
N THR A 64 14.53 0.12 -3.23
CA THR A 64 15.12 0.88 -4.35
C THR A 64 14.16 1.89 -4.99
N GLY A 65 12.90 1.95 -4.55
CA GLY A 65 11.89 2.85 -5.11
C GLY A 65 11.95 4.27 -4.54
N SER A 66 11.37 5.25 -5.25
CA SER A 66 11.19 6.62 -4.74
C SER A 66 10.32 6.66 -3.48
N VAL A 67 9.40 5.71 -3.34
CA VAL A 67 8.45 5.59 -2.24
C VAL A 67 9.11 5.64 -0.86
N ILE A 68 10.21 4.88 -0.67
CA ILE A 68 10.92 4.88 0.60
C ILE A 68 11.55 6.24 0.92
N HIS A 69 12.12 6.90 -0.07
CA HIS A 69 12.70 8.23 0.09
C HIS A 69 11.64 9.28 0.43
N ASP A 70 10.48 9.20 -0.19
CA ASP A 70 9.36 10.11 0.07
C ASP A 70 8.87 9.97 1.53
N ILE A 71 8.74 8.73 2.03
CA ILE A 71 8.37 8.47 3.43
C ILE A 71 9.43 9.00 4.39
N LEU A 72 10.71 8.64 4.18
CA LEU A 72 11.80 9.03 5.07
C LEU A 72 11.97 10.54 5.14
N ASN A 73 11.95 11.23 4.00
CA ASN A 73 12.07 12.68 3.94
C ASN A 73 10.90 13.35 4.66
N ARG A 74 9.67 12.89 4.42
CA ARG A 74 8.48 13.48 5.04
C ARG A 74 8.45 13.28 6.56
N ILE A 75 8.83 12.09 7.07
CA ILE A 75 8.93 11.84 8.52
C ILE A 75 10.01 12.74 9.14
N LYS A 76 11.19 12.82 8.51
CA LYS A 76 12.30 13.67 8.97
C LYS A 76 11.88 15.14 9.08
N ASP A 77 11.15 15.66 8.10
CA ASP A 77 10.71 17.05 8.05
C ASP A 77 9.64 17.38 9.09
N ARG A 78 8.72 16.43 9.35
CA ARG A 78 7.59 16.66 10.26
C ARG A 78 7.94 16.39 11.71
N PHE A 79 8.37 15.17 12.00
CA PHE A 79 8.76 14.74 13.34
C PHE A 79 9.67 13.51 13.24
N PRO A 80 10.99 13.66 13.40
CA PRO A 80 11.93 12.55 13.31
C PRO A 80 11.69 11.49 14.37
N VAL A 81 11.43 10.26 13.94
CA VAL A 81 11.28 9.07 14.79
C VAL A 81 12.13 7.93 14.25
N LYS A 82 12.31 6.87 15.05
CA LYS A 82 12.99 5.66 14.60
C LYS A 82 12.16 4.98 13.52
N ILE A 83 12.83 4.47 12.47
CA ILE A 83 12.18 3.77 11.36
C ILE A 83 12.90 2.46 11.13
N ASP A 84 12.15 1.36 11.19
CA ASP A 84 12.62 0.05 10.79
C ASP A 84 12.05 -0.26 9.40
N ILE A 85 12.93 -0.52 8.45
CA ILE A 85 12.53 -0.82 7.07
C ILE A 85 12.64 -2.33 6.86
N TRP A 86 11.54 -2.95 6.42
CA TRP A 86 11.54 -4.32 5.93
C TRP A 86 11.42 -4.31 4.41
N PRO A 87 12.54 -4.50 3.70
CA PRO A 87 12.52 -4.46 2.24
C PRO A 87 11.85 -5.70 1.67
N VAL A 88 10.87 -5.48 0.78
CA VAL A 88 10.16 -6.56 0.08
C VAL A 88 10.03 -6.22 -1.41
N SER A 89 9.78 -7.25 -2.23
CA SER A 89 9.27 -7.00 -3.57
C SER A 89 7.81 -6.51 -3.46
N VAL A 90 7.50 -5.37 -4.08
CA VAL A 90 6.14 -4.79 -4.09
C VAL A 90 5.40 -5.06 -5.39
N GLN A 91 5.91 -5.97 -6.21
CA GLN A 91 5.32 -6.45 -7.46
C GLN A 91 5.77 -7.87 -7.76
N GLY A 92 5.00 -8.59 -8.58
CA GLY A 92 5.28 -10.00 -8.90
C GLY A 92 4.61 -10.99 -7.95
N ILE A 93 4.68 -12.27 -8.32
CA ILE A 93 3.86 -13.34 -7.74
C ILE A 93 4.12 -13.61 -6.25
N ASN A 94 5.34 -13.36 -5.77
CA ASN A 94 5.73 -13.62 -4.38
C ASN A 94 5.52 -12.43 -3.45
N SER A 95 5.13 -11.27 -3.98
CA SER A 95 5.05 -10.02 -3.23
C SER A 95 4.10 -10.11 -2.02
N ALA A 96 2.92 -10.70 -2.17
CA ALA A 96 1.98 -10.89 -1.07
C ALA A 96 2.60 -11.73 0.06
N GLN A 97 3.27 -12.83 -0.27
CA GLN A 97 3.93 -13.70 0.71
C GLN A 97 5.10 -12.99 1.41
N ASP A 98 5.86 -12.17 0.68
CA ASP A 98 6.98 -11.44 1.28
C ASP A 98 6.49 -10.36 2.25
N ILE A 99 5.37 -9.71 1.95
CA ILE A 99 4.71 -8.78 2.88
C ILE A 99 4.19 -9.53 4.11
N CYS A 100 3.57 -10.71 3.95
CA CYS A 100 3.16 -11.55 5.08
C CYS A 100 4.34 -11.92 5.98
N LYS A 101 5.49 -12.33 5.40
CA LYS A 101 6.71 -12.61 6.16
C LYS A 101 7.25 -11.37 6.89
N ALA A 102 7.16 -10.20 6.28
CA ALA A 102 7.55 -8.94 6.91
C ALA A 102 6.68 -8.64 8.14
N LEU A 103 5.37 -8.81 8.04
CA LEU A 103 4.44 -8.68 9.16
C LEU A 103 4.76 -9.69 10.26
N ASP A 104 4.99 -10.96 9.91
CA ASP A 104 5.42 -11.99 10.87
C ASP A 104 6.75 -11.64 11.55
N GLY A 105 7.67 -11.02 10.82
CA GLY A 105 8.94 -10.56 11.35
C GLY A 105 8.74 -9.46 12.39
N PHE A 106 7.95 -8.45 12.09
CA PHE A 106 7.63 -7.38 13.03
C PHE A 106 6.89 -7.88 14.28
N SER A 107 6.06 -8.91 14.15
CA SER A 107 5.35 -9.49 15.30
C SER A 107 6.26 -10.22 16.28
N LYS A 108 7.46 -10.65 15.83
CA LYS A 108 8.44 -11.37 16.67
C LYS A 108 9.37 -10.45 17.45
N PHE A 109 9.33 -9.14 17.19
CA PHE A 109 10.14 -8.21 17.95
C PHE A 109 9.65 -8.14 19.39
N GLU A 110 10.59 -7.97 20.32
CA GLU A 110 10.28 -7.68 21.72
C GLU A 110 9.45 -6.39 21.81
N ASP A 111 8.61 -6.26 22.83
CA ASP A 111 7.66 -5.14 22.94
C ASP A 111 8.32 -3.77 22.82
N PHE A 112 9.53 -3.59 23.39
CA PHE A 112 10.29 -2.35 23.33
C PHE A 112 10.98 -2.08 21.98
N GLU A 113 11.09 -3.10 21.13
CA GLU A 113 11.64 -2.99 19.77
C GLU A 113 10.56 -2.96 18.69
N ARG A 114 9.34 -3.29 19.06
CA ARG A 114 8.21 -3.37 18.14
C ARG A 114 7.82 -1.97 17.63
N PRO A 115 7.52 -1.79 16.34
CA PRO A 115 6.96 -0.54 15.85
C PRO A 115 5.57 -0.28 16.45
N ASP A 116 5.24 1.00 16.64
CA ASP A 116 3.92 1.45 17.12
C ASP A 116 2.89 1.54 15.97
N VAL A 117 3.37 1.65 14.73
CA VAL A 117 2.58 1.69 13.50
C VAL A 117 3.38 1.13 12.34
N ILE A 118 2.70 0.45 11.41
CA ILE A 118 3.30 -0.08 10.18
C ILE A 118 2.76 0.71 8.98
N ILE A 119 3.64 1.04 8.04
CA ILE A 119 3.27 1.58 6.73
C ILE A 119 3.57 0.52 5.68
N ILE A 120 2.56 0.09 4.92
CA ILE A 120 2.72 -0.72 3.70
C ILE A 120 2.55 0.21 2.52
N ALA A 121 3.61 0.41 1.74
CA ALA A 121 3.61 1.41 0.70
C ALA A 121 4.12 0.89 -0.65
N ARG A 122 3.43 1.34 -1.71
CA ARG A 122 3.79 1.10 -3.10
C ARG A 122 3.24 2.23 -3.97
N GLY A 123 4.01 2.69 -4.93
CA GLY A 123 3.54 3.65 -5.93
C GLY A 123 2.43 3.11 -6.84
N GLY A 124 1.96 3.90 -7.79
CA GLY A 124 0.97 3.47 -8.78
C GLY A 124 1.47 2.35 -9.70
N GLY A 125 0.57 1.77 -10.49
CA GLY A 125 0.87 0.71 -11.46
C GLY A 125 -0.38 0.15 -12.10
N SER A 126 -0.22 -0.83 -12.97
CA SER A 126 -1.33 -1.54 -13.60
C SER A 126 -2.10 -2.41 -12.59
N VAL A 127 -3.27 -2.89 -12.98
CA VAL A 127 -4.07 -3.82 -12.15
C VAL A 127 -3.25 -5.08 -11.82
N GLU A 128 -2.47 -5.59 -12.77
CA GLU A 128 -1.58 -6.73 -12.59
C GLU A 128 -0.51 -6.46 -11.54
N ASP A 129 0.07 -5.28 -11.57
CA ASP A 129 1.08 -4.84 -10.59
C ASP A 129 0.52 -4.73 -9.18
N LEU A 130 -0.75 -4.40 -9.04
CA LEU A 130 -1.46 -4.25 -7.76
C LEU A 130 -2.10 -5.56 -7.27
N MET A 131 -2.09 -6.62 -8.08
CA MET A 131 -2.68 -7.92 -7.71
C MET A 131 -2.19 -8.50 -6.39
N PRO A 132 -0.90 -8.39 -5.99
CA PRO A 132 -0.44 -8.87 -4.69
C PRO A 132 -1.19 -8.25 -3.51
N PHE A 133 -1.61 -7.00 -3.61
CA PHE A 133 -2.37 -6.30 -2.57
C PHE A 133 -3.88 -6.63 -2.57
N ASN A 134 -4.31 -7.44 -3.53
CA ASN A 134 -5.63 -8.04 -3.63
C ASN A 134 -5.63 -9.52 -3.23
N ASP A 135 -4.57 -9.98 -2.57
CA ASP A 135 -4.45 -11.35 -2.10
C ASP A 135 -5.27 -11.57 -0.82
N GLU A 136 -5.95 -12.74 -0.73
CA GLU A 136 -6.85 -13.05 0.40
C GLU A 136 -6.07 -13.33 1.68
N GLU A 137 -4.95 -14.04 1.61
CA GLU A 137 -4.13 -14.39 2.77
C GLU A 137 -3.50 -13.13 3.36
N LEU A 138 -2.94 -12.26 2.49
CA LEU A 138 -2.41 -10.98 2.92
C LEU A 138 -3.49 -10.10 3.57
N ALA A 139 -4.70 -10.05 3.00
CA ALA A 139 -5.80 -9.27 3.56
C ALA A 139 -6.18 -9.74 4.98
N ILE A 140 -6.27 -11.05 5.18
CA ILE A 140 -6.53 -11.63 6.50
C ILE A 140 -5.40 -11.31 7.47
N LYS A 141 -4.14 -11.44 7.02
CA LYS A 141 -2.97 -11.11 7.82
C LYS A 141 -2.94 -9.66 8.28
N VAL A 142 -3.26 -8.72 7.37
CA VAL A 142 -3.36 -7.29 7.68
C VAL A 142 -4.46 -7.03 8.71
N PHE A 143 -5.62 -7.65 8.54
CA PHE A 143 -6.74 -7.52 9.47
C PHE A 143 -6.43 -8.04 10.88
N GLU A 144 -5.78 -9.20 10.99
CA GLU A 144 -5.45 -9.85 12.26
C GLU A 144 -4.21 -9.25 12.95
N PHE A 145 -3.47 -8.39 12.25
CA PHE A 145 -2.23 -7.84 12.78
C PHE A 145 -2.49 -6.92 13.99
N SER A 146 -1.70 -7.08 15.06
CA SER A 146 -1.94 -6.38 16.33
C SER A 146 -1.56 -4.89 16.31
N ILE A 147 -0.54 -4.53 15.50
CA ILE A 147 -0.06 -3.14 15.35
C ILE A 147 -0.91 -2.45 14.28
N PRO A 148 -1.30 -1.17 14.46
CA PRO A 148 -2.01 -0.42 13.43
C PRO A 148 -1.26 -0.35 12.11
N ILE A 149 -1.97 -0.53 11.00
CA ILE A 149 -1.40 -0.52 9.64
C ILE A 149 -1.98 0.64 8.84
N ILE A 150 -1.09 1.41 8.22
CA ILE A 150 -1.42 2.40 7.18
C ILE A 150 -1.12 1.78 5.83
N SER A 151 -2.13 1.68 4.97
CA SER A 151 -1.96 1.31 3.56
C SER A 151 -1.79 2.56 2.70
N ALA A 152 -0.75 2.58 1.88
CA ALA A 152 -0.46 3.63 0.90
C ALA A 152 -0.11 2.99 -0.44
N ILE A 153 -1.11 2.37 -1.07
CA ILE A 153 -0.97 1.58 -2.30
C ILE A 153 -1.65 2.32 -3.45
N GLY A 154 -0.92 2.44 -4.57
CA GLY A 154 -1.45 3.08 -5.78
C GLY A 154 -1.72 4.58 -5.61
N HIS A 155 -2.68 5.07 -6.38
CA HIS A 155 -3.17 6.45 -6.33
C HIS A 155 -4.60 6.48 -5.77
N GLU A 156 -5.25 7.64 -5.81
CA GLU A 156 -6.58 7.82 -5.23
C GLU A 156 -7.64 6.86 -5.82
N THR A 157 -7.54 6.58 -7.11
CA THR A 157 -8.45 5.67 -7.85
C THR A 157 -8.14 4.20 -7.66
N ASP A 158 -6.92 3.86 -7.27
CA ASP A 158 -6.42 2.49 -7.22
C ASP A 158 -6.68 1.89 -5.84
N THR A 159 -7.85 1.33 -5.61
CA THR A 159 -8.18 0.74 -4.30
C THR A 159 -7.99 -0.77 -4.33
N THR A 160 -7.17 -1.28 -3.43
CA THR A 160 -6.88 -2.71 -3.27
C THR A 160 -7.62 -3.30 -2.06
N ILE A 161 -7.62 -4.64 -1.95
CA ILE A 161 -8.31 -5.32 -0.84
C ILE A 161 -7.68 -4.97 0.52
N ILE A 162 -6.35 -4.85 0.61
CA ILE A 162 -5.71 -4.50 1.89
C ILE A 162 -6.02 -3.09 2.35
N ASP A 163 -6.43 -2.18 1.45
CA ASP A 163 -6.89 -0.84 1.82
C ASP A 163 -8.16 -0.87 2.69
N PHE A 164 -9.02 -1.86 2.46
CA PHE A 164 -10.22 -2.06 3.27
C PHE A 164 -9.91 -2.73 4.61
N CYS A 165 -8.83 -3.52 4.68
CA CYS A 165 -8.43 -4.27 5.88
C CYS A 165 -7.53 -3.46 6.80
N SER A 166 -6.74 -2.53 6.25
CA SER A 166 -5.85 -1.67 7.03
C SER A 166 -6.61 -0.69 7.90
N ASP A 167 -5.98 -0.22 8.97
CA ASP A 167 -6.58 0.69 9.93
C ASP A 167 -6.77 2.10 9.35
N LEU A 168 -5.87 2.50 8.46
CA LEU A 168 -5.99 3.73 7.67
C LEU A 168 -5.53 3.50 6.23
N ARG A 169 -6.32 3.95 5.26
CA ARG A 169 -5.91 4.08 3.87
C ARG A 169 -5.54 5.53 3.54
N VAL A 170 -4.48 5.71 2.79
CA VAL A 170 -4.11 6.99 2.19
C VAL A 170 -3.69 6.80 0.74
N SER A 171 -3.80 7.86 -0.07
CA SER A 171 -3.56 7.79 -1.52
C SER A 171 -2.09 7.92 -1.94
N THR A 172 -1.18 8.26 -1.00
CA THR A 172 0.24 8.43 -1.32
C THR A 172 1.14 8.01 -0.16
N PRO A 173 2.37 7.56 -0.45
CA PRO A 173 3.37 7.28 0.58
C PRO A 173 3.70 8.50 1.46
N THR A 174 3.70 9.70 0.88
CA THR A 174 3.88 10.96 1.61
C THR A 174 2.75 11.19 2.61
N ALA A 175 1.49 10.97 2.20
CA ALA A 175 0.34 11.08 3.10
C ALA A 175 0.40 10.04 4.24
N ALA A 176 0.93 8.83 3.99
CA ALA A 176 1.13 7.85 5.06
C ALA A 176 2.11 8.36 6.12
N ALA A 177 3.22 8.93 5.70
CA ALA A 177 4.18 9.55 6.60
C ALA A 177 3.56 10.70 7.41
N GLU A 178 2.72 11.53 6.76
CA GLU A 178 2.00 12.64 7.43
C GLU A 178 0.99 12.16 8.47
N LYS A 179 0.33 11.04 8.22
CA LYS A 179 -0.62 10.46 9.16
C LYS A 179 0.06 9.68 10.29
N ALA A 180 1.27 9.18 10.04
CA ALA A 180 2.02 8.42 11.04
C ALA A 180 2.66 9.29 12.11
N VAL A 181 2.97 10.58 11.85
CA VAL A 181 3.61 11.48 12.80
C VAL A 181 2.94 12.86 12.86
N PRO A 182 2.91 13.52 14.04
CA PRO A 182 2.39 14.88 14.19
C PRO A 182 3.31 15.90 13.53
N MET A 183 2.89 17.16 13.46
CA MET A 183 3.78 18.26 13.13
C MET A 183 4.53 18.75 14.38
N ARG A 184 5.86 18.82 14.28
CA ARG A 184 6.70 19.33 15.38
C ARG A 184 6.31 20.72 15.85
N THR A 185 5.94 21.61 14.91
CA THR A 185 5.50 22.97 15.21
C THR A 185 4.21 23.01 16.03
N GLU A 186 3.25 22.13 15.74
CA GLU A 186 2.01 22.03 16.52
C GLU A 186 2.28 21.55 17.95
N LEU A 187 3.17 20.57 18.12
CA LEU A 187 3.57 20.10 19.44
C LEU A 187 4.24 21.20 20.26
N ILE A 188 5.13 21.99 19.65
CA ILE A 188 5.77 23.12 20.32
C ILE A 188 4.73 24.15 20.77
N GLN A 189 3.77 24.49 19.89
CA GLN A 189 2.69 25.43 20.24
C GLN A 189 1.82 24.89 21.39
N LEU A 190 1.49 23.61 21.37
CA LEU A 190 0.76 22.98 22.48
C LEU A 190 1.50 23.15 23.80
N ILE A 191 2.80 22.85 23.83
CA ILE A 191 3.63 22.98 25.05
C ILE A 191 3.67 24.46 25.53
N LEU A 192 3.82 25.41 24.61
CA LEU A 192 3.85 26.83 24.94
C LEU A 192 2.53 27.36 25.50
N ASN A 193 1.40 26.78 25.07
CA ASN A 193 0.07 27.16 25.56
C ASN A 193 -0.25 26.58 26.96
N PHE A 194 0.53 25.60 27.46
CA PHE A 194 0.38 25.06 28.81
C PHE A 194 1.23 25.80 29.88
N ASN A 195 2.09 26.74 29.45
CA ASN A 195 2.87 27.61 30.34
C ASN A 195 2.25 29.02 30.43
#